data_ca4d28a66475ff3447cf3387a7515d24
#
_entry.id   ca4d28a66475ff3447cf3387a7515d24
#
_cell.length_a   1.000
_cell.length_b   1.000
_cell.length_c   1.000
_cell.angle_alpha   90.00
_cell.angle_beta   90.00
_cell.angle_gamma   90.00
#
_symmetry.space_group_name_H-M   'P 1'
#
loop_
_entity.id
_entity.type
_entity.pdbx_description
1 polymer ?
#
loop_
_entity_poly.entity_id
_entity_poly.type
_entity_poly.pdbx_seq_one_letter_code
_entity_poly.pdbx_strand_id
1 'polypeptide(L)'
;MRKTKFIIVSILILGFCMIQFGASPLSAFKKLNQVISLSQELYFEEFDINDAMEGAIKGFLEELDPHSQYISKKELESINEQFEGEFEGIGIEYSVLDGYITVISPIPETPSERAGLQPGDKIIKINGESAYKISNDEIFKKLRGRKGSEVKIHILRVGEVEPFEITLIRDKIPIKSVIASFIFDESKIGYVKINRFANNTVQELAQSLFDLESQGMQKLIIDLRNNGGGLLSQAVNMVDMFLSSNDTIVYTKGKIRSANEVYYSSKSIYDKTYEMVIMINNGSASASEIVSGALQDLDRATIVGERSFGKGLVQRQIPLMDGSAARITIAQYFTPSGRLIQRPYDEGIGNYYDESSIEDTITTNKSIHYTKSGKTVYGGGGIWPDFNISYDENFNQFLKNKVRLNTKRPIFKFANDIKIINESKLNKLTEEKYYQEISKGNFLNLNQTKFIEWLDSNNIKYNYEEIKRDWRYIKYDIYAEIGNSMWGKNISYKVRGLYDKQLIKSINILKD
;
A
#
# COMPACT_ATOMS: atom_id res chain seq x y z
N MET A 1 10.12 -71.43 -23.04
CA MET A 1 9.16 -70.45 -23.61
C MET A 1 8.41 -69.60 -22.58
N ARG A 2 8.06 -70.07 -21.37
CA ARG A 2 7.31 -69.26 -20.38
C ARG A 2 8.16 -68.17 -19.68
N LYS A 3 9.45 -68.42 -19.42
CA LYS A 3 10.35 -67.43 -18.77
C LYS A 3 10.71 -66.29 -19.65
N THR A 4 10.86 -66.49 -20.97
CA THR A 4 11.20 -65.42 -21.91
C THR A 4 10.07 -64.44 -22.18
N LYS A 5 8.82 -64.91 -22.10
CA LYS A 5 7.62 -64.04 -22.19
C LYS A 5 7.47 -63.11 -20.99
N PHE A 6 7.84 -63.57 -19.78
CA PHE A 6 7.79 -62.74 -18.56
C PHE A 6 8.84 -61.62 -18.57
N ILE A 7 10.04 -61.89 -19.09
CA ILE A 7 11.09 -60.85 -19.19
C ILE A 7 10.74 -59.79 -20.23
N ILE A 8 10.14 -60.15 -21.36
CA ILE A 8 9.70 -59.22 -22.40
C ILE A 8 8.54 -58.34 -21.91
N VAL A 9 7.57 -58.89 -21.16
CA VAL A 9 6.47 -58.15 -20.56
C VAL A 9 6.97 -57.20 -19.46
N SER A 10 7.94 -57.61 -18.62
CA SER A 10 8.55 -56.73 -17.62
C SER A 10 9.38 -55.60 -18.21
N ILE A 11 10.07 -55.84 -19.33
CA ILE A 11 10.82 -54.77 -20.04
C ILE A 11 9.85 -53.80 -20.75
N LEU A 12 8.73 -54.31 -21.29
CA LEU A 12 7.69 -53.46 -21.87
C LEU A 12 6.93 -52.63 -20.81
N ILE A 13 6.67 -53.18 -19.63
CA ILE A 13 6.05 -52.45 -18.52
C ILE A 13 7.03 -51.40 -17.94
N LEU A 14 8.32 -51.71 -17.79
CA LEU A 14 9.34 -50.75 -17.41
C LEU A 14 9.53 -49.64 -18.47
N GLY A 15 9.49 -49.99 -19.77
CA GLY A 15 9.52 -49.05 -20.87
C GLY A 15 8.26 -48.16 -20.92
N PHE A 16 7.09 -48.73 -20.60
CA PHE A 16 5.83 -47.97 -20.57
C PHE A 16 5.72 -47.05 -19.35
N CYS A 17 6.27 -47.46 -18.18
CA CYS A 17 6.40 -46.60 -17.01
C CYS A 17 7.40 -45.43 -17.22
N MET A 18 8.39 -45.56 -18.09
CA MET A 18 9.32 -44.48 -18.41
C MET A 18 8.74 -43.46 -19.41
N ILE A 19 7.69 -43.80 -20.14
CA ILE A 19 7.03 -42.93 -21.11
C ILE A 19 5.96 -42.00 -20.46
N GLN A 20 5.53 -42.30 -19.24
CA GLN A 20 4.56 -41.48 -18.49
C GLN A 20 5.19 -40.48 -17.52
N PHE A 21 6.51 -40.42 -17.40
CA PHE A 21 7.15 -39.33 -16.69
C PHE A 21 7.36 -38.18 -17.69
N GLY A 22 6.57 -37.13 -17.54
CA GLY A 22 6.78 -35.84 -18.21
C GLY A 22 8.25 -35.42 -18.13
N ALA A 23 8.69 -34.56 -19.04
CA ALA A 23 10.08 -34.15 -19.20
C ALA A 23 10.78 -33.98 -17.85
N SER A 24 11.82 -34.76 -17.57
CA SER A 24 12.53 -34.69 -16.28
C SER A 24 13.09 -33.27 -16.13
N PRO A 25 13.16 -32.69 -14.92
CA PRO A 25 13.76 -31.38 -14.70
C PRO A 25 15.12 -31.25 -15.35
N LEU A 26 15.89 -32.35 -15.41
CA LEU A 26 17.19 -32.42 -16.05
C LEU A 26 17.11 -32.25 -17.59
N SER A 27 16.08 -32.79 -18.24
CA SER A 27 15.91 -32.63 -19.70
C SER A 27 15.49 -31.22 -20.09
N ALA A 28 14.65 -30.58 -19.28
CA ALA A 28 14.27 -29.18 -19.43
C ALA A 28 15.47 -28.25 -19.25
N PHE A 29 16.29 -28.51 -18.23
CA PHE A 29 17.52 -27.75 -17.99
C PHE A 29 18.54 -27.90 -19.15
N LYS A 30 18.71 -29.09 -19.69
CA LYS A 30 19.57 -29.32 -20.88
C LYS A 30 19.09 -28.53 -22.10
N LYS A 31 17.77 -28.44 -22.33
CA LYS A 31 17.19 -27.64 -23.41
C LYS A 31 17.47 -26.15 -23.21
N LEU A 32 17.29 -25.63 -22.01
CA LEU A 32 17.60 -24.23 -21.70
C LEU A 32 19.08 -23.92 -21.95
N ASN A 33 19.95 -24.78 -21.43
CA ASN A 33 21.43 -24.64 -21.64
C ASN A 33 21.82 -24.67 -23.12
N GLN A 34 21.17 -25.50 -23.93
CA GLN A 34 21.38 -25.52 -25.39
C GLN A 34 20.98 -24.20 -26.04
N VAL A 35 19.82 -23.61 -25.62
CA VAL A 35 19.39 -22.32 -26.14
C VAL A 35 20.40 -21.22 -25.76
N ILE A 36 20.86 -21.22 -24.51
CA ILE A 36 21.87 -20.26 -24.02
C ILE A 36 23.15 -20.36 -24.89
N SER A 37 23.69 -21.57 -25.10
CA SER A 37 24.91 -21.78 -25.90
C SER A 37 24.72 -21.31 -27.35
N LEU A 38 23.59 -21.67 -27.97
CA LEU A 38 23.26 -21.22 -29.33
C LEU A 38 23.11 -19.69 -29.43
N SER A 39 22.50 -19.06 -28.42
CA SER A 39 22.35 -17.59 -28.39
C SER A 39 23.73 -16.91 -28.28
N GLN A 40 24.62 -17.41 -27.43
CA GLN A 40 25.97 -16.88 -27.30
C GLN A 40 26.82 -17.04 -28.59
N GLU A 41 26.55 -18.11 -29.36
CA GLU A 41 27.30 -18.42 -30.62
C GLU A 41 26.73 -17.68 -31.83
N LEU A 42 25.39 -17.57 -31.93
CA LEU A 42 24.70 -17.16 -33.16
C LEU A 42 24.06 -15.79 -33.13
N TYR A 43 23.83 -15.21 -31.96
CA TYR A 43 23.15 -13.91 -31.87
C TYR A 43 24.09 -12.82 -32.44
N PHE A 44 23.54 -11.89 -33.20
CA PHE A 44 24.30 -10.93 -34.00
C PHE A 44 24.90 -9.76 -33.18
N GLU A 45 24.50 -9.59 -31.94
CA GLU A 45 25.01 -8.56 -31.02
C GLU A 45 25.46 -9.18 -29.70
N GLU A 46 26.33 -8.49 -28.97
CA GLU A 46 26.69 -8.87 -27.61
C GLU A 46 25.49 -8.59 -26.68
N PHE A 47 25.21 -9.47 -25.73
CA PHE A 47 24.17 -9.31 -24.71
C PHE A 47 24.66 -9.76 -23.33
N ASP A 48 24.09 -9.21 -22.27
CA ASP A 48 24.38 -9.65 -20.91
C ASP A 48 23.63 -10.95 -20.61
N ILE A 49 24.41 -12.01 -20.37
CA ILE A 49 23.87 -13.33 -20.05
C ILE A 49 23.08 -13.30 -18.69
N ASN A 50 23.48 -12.44 -17.74
CA ASN A 50 22.81 -12.36 -16.44
C ASN A 50 21.41 -11.76 -16.60
N ASP A 51 21.26 -10.71 -17.40
CA ASP A 51 19.95 -10.11 -17.71
C ASP A 51 19.04 -11.12 -18.41
N ALA A 52 19.58 -11.89 -19.38
CA ALA A 52 18.84 -12.93 -20.06
C ALA A 52 18.40 -14.07 -19.11
N MET A 53 19.27 -14.47 -18.17
CA MET A 53 18.96 -15.48 -17.16
C MET A 53 17.93 -14.99 -16.14
N GLU A 54 18.00 -13.72 -15.73
CA GLU A 54 16.92 -13.13 -14.91
C GLU A 54 15.58 -13.19 -15.63
N GLY A 55 15.54 -12.89 -16.94
CA GLY A 55 14.34 -13.03 -17.76
C GLY A 55 13.80 -14.47 -17.78
N ALA A 56 14.69 -15.46 -17.90
CA ALA A 56 14.30 -16.87 -17.86
C ALA A 56 13.73 -17.29 -16.51
N ILE A 57 14.32 -16.81 -15.39
CA ILE A 57 13.84 -17.09 -14.03
C ILE A 57 12.47 -16.43 -13.81
N LYS A 58 12.27 -15.18 -14.25
CA LYS A 58 11.00 -14.46 -14.19
C LYS A 58 9.91 -15.24 -14.94
N GLY A 59 10.16 -15.62 -16.20
CA GLY A 59 9.21 -16.41 -16.99
C GLY A 59 8.88 -17.77 -16.36
N PHE A 60 9.87 -18.44 -15.75
CA PHE A 60 9.61 -19.70 -15.04
C PHE A 60 8.69 -19.50 -13.82
N LEU A 61 8.88 -18.44 -13.03
CA LEU A 61 8.06 -18.19 -11.84
C LEU A 61 6.64 -17.70 -12.20
N GLU A 62 6.49 -16.97 -13.29
CA GLU A 62 5.20 -16.52 -13.83
C GLU A 62 4.28 -17.68 -14.24
N GLU A 63 4.83 -18.84 -14.65
CA GLU A 63 4.05 -20.05 -14.94
C GLU A 63 3.46 -20.72 -13.68
N LEU A 64 3.90 -20.35 -12.46
CA LEU A 64 3.39 -20.92 -11.23
C LEU A 64 2.10 -20.24 -10.77
N ASP A 65 2.14 -18.93 -10.63
CA ASP A 65 1.02 -18.07 -10.21
C ASP A 65 1.41 -16.57 -10.34
N PRO A 66 0.42 -15.63 -10.29
CA PRO A 66 0.70 -14.20 -10.45
C PRO A 66 1.55 -13.56 -9.35
N HIS A 67 1.83 -14.27 -8.27
CA HIS A 67 2.52 -13.73 -7.09
C HIS A 67 3.89 -14.36 -6.83
N SER A 68 4.19 -15.49 -7.48
CA SER A 68 5.54 -16.05 -7.48
C SER A 68 6.44 -15.20 -8.39
N GLN A 69 7.53 -14.66 -7.85
CA GLN A 69 8.36 -13.69 -8.57
C GLN A 69 9.82 -13.76 -8.19
N TYR A 70 10.69 -13.40 -9.14
CA TYR A 70 12.08 -13.07 -8.90
C TYR A 70 12.18 -11.65 -8.35
N ILE A 71 13.02 -11.44 -7.36
CA ILE A 71 13.29 -10.15 -6.72
C ILE A 71 14.78 -9.89 -6.84
N SER A 72 15.15 -8.87 -7.58
CA SER A 72 16.54 -8.44 -7.70
C SER A 72 17.09 -7.98 -6.34
N LYS A 73 18.43 -7.99 -6.18
CA LYS A 73 19.08 -7.52 -4.94
C LYS A 73 18.63 -6.12 -4.53
N LYS A 74 18.53 -5.19 -5.49
CA LYS A 74 18.09 -3.80 -5.24
C LYS A 74 16.64 -3.72 -4.76
N GLU A 75 15.76 -4.49 -5.38
CA GLU A 75 14.33 -4.56 -4.96
C GLU A 75 14.20 -5.20 -3.59
N LEU A 76 15.02 -6.23 -3.30
CA LEU A 76 15.02 -6.93 -2.03
C LEU A 76 15.39 -6.00 -0.87
N GLU A 77 16.40 -5.15 -1.03
CA GLU A 77 16.78 -4.13 -0.05
C GLU A 77 15.59 -3.20 0.26
N SER A 78 14.92 -2.69 -0.77
CA SER A 78 13.74 -1.82 -0.62
C SER A 78 12.56 -2.51 0.06
N ILE A 79 12.31 -3.78 -0.27
CA ILE A 79 11.26 -4.59 0.35
C ILE A 79 11.56 -4.84 1.83
N ASN A 80 12.81 -5.15 2.17
CA ASN A 80 13.22 -5.37 3.55
C ASN A 80 13.06 -4.10 4.39
N GLU A 81 13.48 -2.93 3.88
CA GLU A 81 13.23 -1.64 4.54
C GLU A 81 11.74 -1.40 4.81
N GLN A 82 10.88 -1.75 3.84
CA GLN A 82 9.43 -1.62 4.02
C GLN A 82 8.86 -2.58 5.07
N PHE A 83 9.41 -3.79 5.20
CA PHE A 83 9.00 -4.74 6.24
C PHE A 83 9.61 -4.40 7.61
N GLU A 84 10.83 -3.90 7.64
CA GLU A 84 11.47 -3.41 8.87
C GLU A 84 10.77 -2.16 9.40
N GLY A 85 10.16 -1.36 8.52
CA GLY A 85 9.48 -0.12 8.87
C GLY A 85 10.44 1.04 9.11
N GLU A 86 11.67 0.97 8.58
CA GLU A 86 12.67 2.05 8.63
C GLU A 86 13.63 1.99 7.44
N PHE A 87 14.25 3.12 7.11
CA PHE A 87 15.37 3.21 6.17
C PHE A 87 16.38 4.25 6.65
N GLU A 88 17.58 4.25 6.09
CA GLU A 88 18.62 5.23 6.47
C GLU A 88 18.65 6.39 5.47
N GLY A 89 18.54 7.65 5.96
CA GLY A 89 18.51 8.84 5.12
C GLY A 89 18.27 10.13 5.88
N ILE A 90 17.67 11.12 5.20
CA ILE A 90 17.43 12.47 5.77
C ILE A 90 15.99 12.67 6.30
N GLY A 91 15.01 11.90 5.83
CA GLY A 91 13.63 11.97 6.33
C GLY A 91 12.75 13.04 5.68
N ILE A 92 12.55 12.97 4.37
CA ILE A 92 11.61 13.82 3.62
C ILE A 92 10.64 12.99 2.78
N GLU A 93 9.40 13.45 2.69
CA GLU A 93 8.51 13.16 1.56
C GLU A 93 8.78 14.19 0.47
N TYR A 94 9.08 13.78 -0.75
CA TYR A 94 9.38 14.70 -1.84
C TYR A 94 8.65 14.34 -3.13
N SER A 95 8.64 15.29 -4.05
CA SER A 95 8.21 15.07 -5.43
C SER A 95 9.14 15.85 -6.35
N VAL A 96 9.40 15.35 -7.56
CA VAL A 96 10.13 16.13 -8.56
C VAL A 96 9.13 17.04 -9.28
N LEU A 97 9.20 18.33 -9.01
CA LEU A 97 8.32 19.35 -9.60
C LEU A 97 9.16 20.31 -10.43
N ASP A 98 8.81 20.47 -11.71
CA ASP A 98 9.53 21.35 -12.66
C ASP A 98 11.04 21.05 -12.73
N GLY A 99 11.42 19.78 -12.51
CA GLY A 99 12.81 19.31 -12.49
C GLY A 99 13.54 19.48 -11.15
N TYR A 100 12.91 20.06 -10.13
CA TYR A 100 13.49 20.21 -8.80
C TYR A 100 12.93 19.17 -7.82
N ILE A 101 13.78 18.67 -6.94
CA ILE A 101 13.35 17.89 -5.77
C ILE A 101 12.65 18.84 -4.81
N THR A 102 11.32 18.76 -4.74
CA THR A 102 10.52 19.64 -3.89
C THR A 102 10.06 18.88 -2.66
N VAL A 103 10.35 19.41 -1.48
CA VAL A 103 9.90 18.86 -0.20
C VAL A 103 8.38 18.99 -0.12
N ILE A 104 7.68 17.88 0.05
CA ILE A 104 6.24 17.86 0.29
C ILE A 104 5.98 17.99 1.79
N SER A 105 6.75 17.23 2.59
CA SER A 105 6.74 17.32 4.05
C SER A 105 8.03 16.72 4.62
N PRO A 106 8.69 17.36 5.58
CA PRO A 106 9.66 16.66 6.42
C PRO A 106 8.92 15.61 7.25
N ILE A 107 9.57 14.46 7.47
CA ILE A 107 9.04 13.40 8.34
C ILE A 107 9.31 13.79 9.79
N PRO A 108 8.30 13.72 10.68
CA PRO A 108 8.49 14.06 12.08
C PRO A 108 9.61 13.28 12.75
N GLU A 109 10.34 13.92 13.67
CA GLU A 109 11.45 13.38 14.48
C GLU A 109 12.70 12.99 13.67
N THR A 110 12.81 13.43 12.40
CA THR A 110 13.94 13.12 11.52
C THR A 110 14.95 14.27 11.39
N PRO A 111 16.14 14.02 10.81
CA PRO A 111 17.12 15.07 10.55
C PRO A 111 16.57 16.26 9.78
N SER A 112 15.70 16.02 8.81
CA SER A 112 15.13 17.07 7.96
C SER A 112 14.21 18.01 8.74
N GLU A 113 13.36 17.48 9.64
CA GLU A 113 12.51 18.29 10.49
C GLU A 113 13.34 19.10 11.48
N ARG A 114 14.29 18.44 12.16
CA ARG A 114 15.20 19.11 13.13
C ARG A 114 16.01 20.24 12.49
N ALA A 115 16.34 20.12 11.21
CA ALA A 115 17.05 21.16 10.45
C ALA A 115 16.13 22.26 9.89
N GLY A 116 14.80 22.19 10.11
CA GLY A 116 13.84 23.19 9.72
C GLY A 116 13.53 23.20 8.23
N LEU A 117 13.61 22.04 7.53
CA LEU A 117 13.05 21.94 6.19
C LEU A 117 11.53 22.16 6.21
N GLN A 118 11.01 22.75 5.15
CA GLN A 118 9.59 23.13 5.05
C GLN A 118 8.95 22.59 3.78
N PRO A 119 7.63 22.33 3.78
CA PRO A 119 6.89 22.06 2.56
C PRO A 119 7.07 23.19 1.54
N GLY A 120 7.42 22.83 0.30
CA GLY A 120 7.73 23.76 -0.79
C GLY A 120 9.22 24.08 -0.98
N ASP A 121 10.11 23.72 -0.06
CA ASP A 121 11.55 23.85 -0.24
C ASP A 121 12.01 23.07 -1.48
N LYS A 122 12.86 23.69 -2.31
CA LYS A 122 13.46 23.04 -3.48
C LYS A 122 14.92 22.72 -3.20
N ILE A 123 15.31 21.46 -3.26
CA ILE A 123 16.70 21.04 -3.18
C ILE A 123 17.32 21.25 -4.56
N ILE A 124 18.22 22.22 -4.68
CA ILE A 124 18.85 22.62 -5.95
C ILE A 124 20.26 22.02 -6.12
N LYS A 125 20.95 21.70 -5.00
CA LYS A 125 22.25 20.98 -5.01
C LYS A 125 22.30 19.96 -3.89
N ILE A 126 23.05 18.89 -4.10
CA ILE A 126 23.40 17.87 -3.10
C ILE A 126 24.92 17.67 -3.16
N ASN A 127 25.63 17.83 -2.03
CA ASN A 127 27.09 17.78 -1.94
C ASN A 127 27.81 18.64 -2.99
N GLY A 128 27.27 19.81 -3.28
CA GLY A 128 27.82 20.76 -4.26
C GLY A 128 27.41 20.50 -5.72
N GLU A 129 26.90 19.31 -6.05
CA GLU A 129 26.45 18.96 -7.40
C GLU A 129 25.01 19.38 -7.64
N SER A 130 24.68 19.76 -8.89
CA SER A 130 23.31 20.13 -9.26
C SER A 130 22.34 18.95 -9.05
N ALA A 131 21.19 19.27 -8.42
CA ALA A 131 20.09 18.31 -8.23
C ALA A 131 18.92 18.59 -9.21
N TYR A 132 19.14 19.39 -10.26
CA TYR A 132 18.12 19.70 -11.27
C TYR A 132 18.00 18.57 -12.29
N LYS A 133 16.80 18.04 -12.49
CA LYS A 133 16.46 16.96 -13.45
C LYS A 133 17.25 15.65 -13.27
N ILE A 134 17.76 15.37 -12.07
CA ILE A 134 18.34 14.06 -11.79
C ILE A 134 17.25 12.99 -11.64
N SER A 135 17.59 11.75 -11.92
CA SER A 135 16.67 10.63 -11.82
C SER A 135 16.30 10.30 -10.37
N ASN A 136 15.16 9.65 -10.15
CA ASN A 136 14.77 9.19 -8.80
C ASN A 136 15.84 8.29 -8.17
N ASP A 137 16.48 7.42 -8.96
CA ASP A 137 17.56 6.55 -8.49
C ASP A 137 18.76 7.36 -7.97
N GLU A 138 19.13 8.44 -8.66
CA GLU A 138 20.19 9.34 -8.21
C GLU A 138 19.79 10.10 -6.95
N ILE A 139 18.52 10.54 -6.86
CA ILE A 139 17.99 11.19 -5.63
C ILE A 139 18.13 10.24 -4.46
N PHE A 140 17.69 8.99 -4.61
CA PHE A 140 17.83 7.98 -3.56
C PHE A 140 19.28 7.75 -3.16
N LYS A 141 20.19 7.54 -4.14
CA LYS A 141 21.61 7.33 -3.88
C LYS A 141 22.28 8.50 -3.15
N LYS A 142 21.87 9.74 -3.44
CA LYS A 142 22.49 10.94 -2.87
C LYS A 142 21.92 11.31 -1.49
N LEU A 143 20.60 11.15 -1.27
CA LEU A 143 19.94 11.54 -0.02
C LEU A 143 19.92 10.41 1.03
N ARG A 144 19.85 9.15 0.60
CA ARG A 144 20.02 7.99 1.48
C ARG A 144 21.49 7.74 1.77
N GLY A 145 21.77 6.88 2.73
CA GLY A 145 23.11 6.46 3.11
C GLY A 145 23.24 6.19 4.58
N ARG A 146 24.37 5.60 4.98
CA ARG A 146 24.60 5.07 6.30
C ARG A 146 24.33 6.12 7.40
N LYS A 147 23.61 5.70 8.45
CA LYS A 147 23.38 6.48 9.67
C LYS A 147 24.69 7.08 10.19
N GLY A 148 24.66 8.36 10.55
CA GLY A 148 25.82 9.13 11.03
C GLY A 148 26.65 9.77 9.92
N SER A 149 26.40 9.46 8.63
CA SER A 149 27.08 10.14 7.54
C SER A 149 26.44 11.50 7.19
N GLU A 150 27.26 12.45 6.75
CA GLU A 150 26.81 13.78 6.36
C GLU A 150 26.27 13.82 4.93
N VAL A 151 25.32 14.72 4.70
CA VAL A 151 24.94 15.21 3.37
C VAL A 151 24.67 16.70 3.44
N LYS A 152 25.18 17.45 2.46
CA LYS A 152 24.97 18.89 2.32
C LYS A 152 23.95 19.15 1.22
N ILE A 153 22.93 19.90 1.51
CA ILE A 153 21.87 20.27 0.54
C ILE A 153 21.76 21.78 0.45
N HIS A 154 21.59 22.31 -0.75
CA HIS A 154 21.26 23.73 -0.96
C HIS A 154 19.77 23.84 -1.24
N ILE A 155 19.13 24.71 -0.48
CA ILE A 155 17.68 24.93 -0.50
C ILE A 155 17.36 26.27 -1.15
N LEU A 156 16.42 26.26 -2.09
CA LEU A 156 15.73 27.44 -2.58
C LEU A 156 14.34 27.45 -1.92
N ARG A 157 14.10 28.44 -1.06
CA ARG A 157 12.84 28.62 -0.31
C ARG A 157 12.14 29.89 -0.78
N VAL A 158 10.83 29.82 -0.94
CA VAL A 158 10.01 31.00 -1.26
C VAL A 158 10.06 31.99 -0.08
N GLY A 159 10.37 33.26 -0.38
CA GLY A 159 10.53 34.30 0.64
C GLY A 159 11.98 34.57 1.07
N GLU A 160 12.91 33.65 0.78
CA GLU A 160 14.34 33.89 0.98
C GLU A 160 14.98 34.51 -0.27
N VAL A 161 15.91 35.45 -0.06
CA VAL A 161 16.55 36.19 -1.17
C VAL A 161 17.55 35.34 -1.95
N GLU A 162 18.30 34.49 -1.21
CA GLU A 162 19.35 33.62 -1.75
C GLU A 162 19.19 32.19 -1.29
N PRO A 163 19.59 31.20 -2.10
CA PRO A 163 19.68 29.82 -1.66
C PRO A 163 20.66 29.65 -0.51
N PHE A 164 20.35 28.80 0.45
CA PHE A 164 21.19 28.52 1.62
C PHE A 164 21.50 27.04 1.77
N GLU A 165 22.65 26.74 2.38
CA GLU A 165 23.12 25.38 2.64
C GLU A 165 22.62 24.89 4.00
N ILE A 166 22.19 23.62 4.03
CA ILE A 166 21.90 22.86 5.24
C ILE A 166 22.77 21.60 5.24
N THR A 167 23.47 21.34 6.32
CA THR A 167 24.16 20.06 6.55
C THR A 167 23.28 19.15 7.40
N LEU A 168 23.01 17.95 6.90
CA LEU A 168 22.19 16.94 7.55
C LEU A 168 23.04 15.72 7.92
N ILE A 169 22.84 15.19 9.10
CA ILE A 169 23.40 13.89 9.51
C ILE A 169 22.32 12.84 9.26
N ARG A 170 22.58 11.86 8.39
CA ARG A 170 21.63 10.79 8.10
C ARG A 170 21.34 9.95 9.34
N ASP A 171 20.11 9.54 9.47
CA ASP A 171 19.63 8.72 10.58
C ASP A 171 18.67 7.64 10.09
N LYS A 172 18.23 6.75 10.98
CA LYS A 172 17.10 5.85 10.74
C LYS A 172 15.81 6.65 10.65
N ILE A 173 15.13 6.49 9.54
CA ILE A 173 13.90 7.20 9.21
C ILE A 173 12.73 6.23 9.32
N PRO A 174 11.77 6.44 10.23
CA PRO A 174 10.65 5.54 10.40
C PRO A 174 9.72 5.59 9.18
N ILE A 175 9.32 4.40 8.71
CA ILE A 175 8.26 4.23 7.73
C ILE A 175 7.00 3.83 8.49
N LYS A 176 6.20 4.82 8.90
CA LYS A 176 5.01 4.56 9.72
C LYS A 176 3.98 3.72 8.97
N SER A 177 3.44 2.73 9.64
CA SER A 177 2.29 1.93 9.22
C SER A 177 0.98 2.66 9.51
N VAL A 178 0.86 3.27 10.70
CA VAL A 178 -0.25 4.15 11.07
C VAL A 178 0.06 5.56 10.59
N ILE A 179 -0.64 6.04 9.59
CA ILE A 179 -0.38 7.33 8.93
C ILE A 179 -1.31 8.45 9.35
N ALA A 180 -2.44 8.11 9.99
CA ALA A 180 -3.33 9.08 10.63
C ALA A 180 -4.05 8.40 11.80
N SER A 181 -4.22 9.14 12.89
CA SER A 181 -4.94 8.72 14.08
C SER A 181 -5.54 9.95 14.77
N PHE A 182 -6.87 10.03 14.85
CA PHE A 182 -7.59 11.16 15.44
C PHE A 182 -9.00 10.77 15.89
N ILE A 183 -9.64 11.62 16.67
CA ILE A 183 -11.02 11.43 17.16
C ILE A 183 -11.98 12.41 16.49
N PHE A 184 -13.20 11.94 16.25
CA PHE A 184 -14.35 12.80 15.92
C PHE A 184 -15.02 13.22 17.22
N ASP A 185 -14.73 14.42 17.70
CA ASP A 185 -14.98 14.87 19.09
C ASP A 185 -16.43 14.70 19.56
N GLU A 186 -17.41 15.06 18.74
CA GLU A 186 -18.84 14.97 19.11
C GLU A 186 -19.33 13.53 19.27
N SER A 187 -18.79 12.61 18.47
CA SER A 187 -19.22 11.19 18.44
C SER A 187 -18.33 10.26 19.23
N LYS A 188 -17.16 10.73 19.69
CA LYS A 188 -16.13 9.94 20.36
C LYS A 188 -15.69 8.70 19.55
N ILE A 189 -15.76 8.80 18.23
CA ILE A 189 -15.31 7.77 17.30
C ILE A 189 -13.85 8.05 16.94
N GLY A 190 -12.96 7.12 17.29
CA GLY A 190 -11.59 7.13 16.85
C GLY A 190 -11.48 6.66 15.39
N TYR A 191 -10.57 7.25 14.65
CA TYR A 191 -10.21 6.85 13.30
C TYR A 191 -8.72 6.55 13.24
N VAL A 192 -8.36 5.40 12.68
CA VAL A 192 -6.98 4.98 12.48
C VAL A 192 -6.80 4.53 11.04
N LYS A 193 -5.88 5.16 10.31
CA LYS A 193 -5.50 4.78 8.94
C LYS A 193 -4.22 3.96 8.96
N ILE A 194 -4.29 2.72 8.47
CA ILE A 194 -3.13 1.83 8.34
C ILE A 194 -2.88 1.57 6.85
N ASN A 195 -1.68 1.86 6.37
CA ASN A 195 -1.34 1.76 4.94
C ASN A 195 -0.47 0.54 4.58
N ARG A 196 0.05 -0.19 5.58
CA ARG A 196 0.86 -1.42 5.42
C ARG A 196 0.91 -2.24 6.69
N PHE A 197 1.45 -3.46 6.58
CA PHE A 197 1.77 -4.31 7.72
C PHE A 197 3.28 -4.57 7.78
N ALA A 198 4.01 -3.72 8.51
CA ALA A 198 5.44 -3.82 8.79
C ALA A 198 5.67 -4.29 10.24
N ASN A 199 6.90 -4.56 10.63
CA ASN A 199 7.25 -5.09 11.96
C ASN A 199 6.74 -4.25 13.14
N ASN A 200 6.59 -2.95 12.94
CA ASN A 200 6.15 -1.99 13.96
C ASN A 200 4.62 -1.71 13.96
N THR A 201 3.84 -2.33 13.07
CA THR A 201 2.42 -1.97 12.85
C THR A 201 1.57 -2.14 14.10
N VAL A 202 1.67 -3.27 14.79
CA VAL A 202 0.88 -3.54 16.01
C VAL A 202 1.26 -2.59 17.14
N GLN A 203 2.56 -2.28 17.29
CA GLN A 203 3.03 -1.33 18.29
C GLN A 203 2.51 0.09 18.01
N GLU A 204 2.57 0.55 16.75
CA GLU A 204 2.03 1.86 16.35
C GLU A 204 0.51 1.93 16.55
N LEU A 205 -0.22 0.86 16.22
CA LEU A 205 -1.65 0.78 16.47
C LEU A 205 -1.97 0.84 17.96
N ALA A 206 -1.26 0.05 18.79
CA ALA A 206 -1.46 0.05 20.24
C ALA A 206 -1.24 1.43 20.85
N GLN A 207 -0.20 2.14 20.43
CA GLN A 207 0.06 3.52 20.87
C GLN A 207 -1.05 4.46 20.42
N SER A 208 -1.49 4.36 19.15
CA SER A 208 -2.57 5.18 18.62
C SER A 208 -3.89 4.94 19.38
N LEU A 209 -4.21 3.69 19.72
CA LEU A 209 -5.40 3.37 20.50
C LEU A 209 -5.30 3.93 21.93
N PHE A 210 -4.15 3.81 22.57
CA PHE A 210 -3.90 4.39 23.89
C PHE A 210 -4.13 5.91 23.88
N ASP A 211 -3.58 6.60 22.89
CA ASP A 211 -3.72 8.06 22.75
C ASP A 211 -5.19 8.47 22.50
N LEU A 212 -5.93 7.73 21.66
CA LEU A 212 -7.33 7.97 21.38
C LEU A 212 -8.22 7.66 22.60
N GLU A 213 -7.94 6.60 23.35
CA GLU A 213 -8.63 6.26 24.59
C GLU A 213 -8.43 7.33 25.67
N SER A 214 -7.23 7.87 25.77
CA SER A 214 -6.94 8.99 26.70
C SER A 214 -7.76 10.26 26.38
N GLN A 215 -8.13 10.44 25.09
CA GLN A 215 -9.00 11.50 24.60
C GLN A 215 -10.49 11.15 24.72
N GLY A 216 -10.86 9.97 25.23
CA GLY A 216 -12.22 9.54 25.47
C GLY A 216 -12.87 8.81 24.31
N MET A 217 -12.10 8.16 23.44
CA MET A 217 -12.62 7.29 22.38
C MET A 217 -13.50 6.16 22.96
N GLN A 218 -14.63 5.91 22.32
CA GLN A 218 -15.57 4.84 22.69
C GLN A 218 -15.83 3.84 21.57
N LYS A 219 -15.68 4.25 20.32
CA LYS A 219 -15.93 3.45 19.10
C LYS A 219 -14.78 3.66 18.12
N LEU A 220 -14.50 2.70 17.22
CA LEU A 220 -13.31 2.72 16.38
C LEU A 220 -13.62 2.47 14.91
N ILE A 221 -13.03 3.27 14.04
CA ILE A 221 -12.92 3.02 12.60
C ILE A 221 -11.45 2.73 12.25
N ILE A 222 -11.20 1.57 11.66
CA ILE A 222 -9.90 1.23 11.08
C ILE A 222 -10.03 1.30 9.56
N ASP A 223 -9.23 2.14 8.93
CA ASP A 223 -9.21 2.29 7.48
C ASP A 223 -8.03 1.52 6.86
N LEU A 224 -8.35 0.40 6.18
CA LEU A 224 -7.41 -0.44 5.43
C LEU A 224 -7.51 -0.23 3.92
N ARG A 225 -8.24 0.76 3.43
CA ARG A 225 -8.33 1.06 1.99
C ARG A 225 -6.94 1.37 1.42
N ASN A 226 -6.65 0.86 0.23
CA ASN A 226 -5.35 0.96 -0.44
C ASN A 226 -4.17 0.41 0.39
N ASN A 227 -4.42 -0.51 1.31
CA ASN A 227 -3.39 -1.23 2.05
C ASN A 227 -3.18 -2.61 1.40
N GLY A 228 -2.12 -2.76 0.62
CA GLY A 228 -1.76 -4.00 -0.08
C GLY A 228 -1.31 -5.16 0.82
N GLY A 229 -1.33 -4.98 2.13
CA GLY A 229 -0.94 -6.01 3.11
C GLY A 229 0.47 -5.83 3.66
N GLY A 230 1.16 -6.95 3.86
CA GLY A 230 2.49 -7.05 4.45
C GLY A 230 2.66 -8.32 5.28
N LEU A 231 3.22 -8.22 6.46
CA LEU A 231 3.56 -9.35 7.32
C LEU A 231 2.33 -10.02 7.92
N LEU A 232 2.19 -11.34 7.67
CA LEU A 232 1.13 -12.19 8.22
C LEU A 232 1.08 -12.10 9.76
N SER A 233 2.24 -12.16 10.41
CA SER A 233 2.33 -12.08 11.88
C SER A 233 1.73 -10.79 12.44
N GLN A 234 1.91 -9.66 11.75
CA GLN A 234 1.33 -8.39 12.17
C GLN A 234 -0.18 -8.35 11.99
N ALA A 235 -0.72 -8.97 10.93
CA ALA A 235 -2.17 -9.11 10.76
C ALA A 235 -2.77 -9.98 11.87
N VAL A 236 -2.17 -11.14 12.17
CA VAL A 236 -2.60 -12.02 13.26
C VAL A 236 -2.56 -11.30 14.59
N ASN A 237 -1.45 -10.65 14.95
CA ASN A 237 -1.30 -9.92 16.21
C ASN A 237 -2.28 -8.75 16.31
N MET A 238 -2.57 -8.06 15.20
CA MET A 238 -3.57 -7.00 15.17
C MET A 238 -4.99 -7.53 15.45
N VAL A 239 -5.37 -8.65 14.83
CA VAL A 239 -6.67 -9.29 15.07
C VAL A 239 -6.79 -9.75 16.51
N ASP A 240 -5.71 -10.33 17.08
CA ASP A 240 -5.64 -10.79 18.46
C ASP A 240 -5.94 -9.69 19.49
N MET A 241 -5.61 -8.43 19.19
CA MET A 241 -5.93 -7.29 20.06
C MET A 241 -7.43 -7.11 20.32
N PHE A 242 -8.30 -7.62 19.45
CA PHE A 242 -9.73 -7.39 19.45
C PHE A 242 -10.56 -8.65 19.70
N LEU A 243 -9.92 -9.79 19.97
CA LEU A 243 -10.59 -11.08 20.15
C LEU A 243 -10.37 -11.63 21.56
N SER A 244 -11.32 -12.45 22.00
CA SER A 244 -11.15 -13.33 23.14
C SER A 244 -10.21 -14.50 22.80
N SER A 245 -9.76 -15.25 23.81
CA SER A 245 -8.88 -16.40 23.60
C SER A 245 -9.56 -17.55 22.85
N ASN A 246 -8.77 -18.31 22.08
CA ASN A 246 -9.13 -19.54 21.36
C ASN A 246 -10.04 -19.38 20.13
N ASP A 247 -10.27 -18.20 19.62
CA ASP A 247 -10.88 -18.03 18.30
C ASP A 247 -9.81 -18.28 17.21
N THR A 248 -10.17 -19.01 16.15
CA THR A 248 -9.30 -19.13 14.97
C THR A 248 -9.25 -17.77 14.26
N ILE A 249 -8.04 -17.27 13.99
CA ILE A 249 -7.84 -16.03 13.23
C ILE A 249 -7.70 -16.33 11.73
N VAL A 250 -6.82 -17.23 11.39
CA VAL A 250 -6.51 -17.64 10.02
C VAL A 250 -5.84 -19.01 10.06
N TYR A 251 -6.01 -19.80 9.02
CA TYR A 251 -5.21 -21.01 8.85
C TYR A 251 -4.72 -21.16 7.42
N THR A 252 -3.61 -21.86 7.24
CA THR A 252 -2.96 -22.05 5.95
C THR A 252 -2.95 -23.53 5.54
N LYS A 253 -3.06 -23.78 4.23
CA LYS A 253 -2.93 -25.11 3.63
C LYS A 253 -1.98 -25.06 2.45
N GLY A 254 -0.93 -25.85 2.51
CA GLY A 254 0.07 -25.97 1.47
C GLY A 254 0.57 -27.39 1.26
N LYS A 255 1.38 -27.61 0.24
CA LYS A 255 1.93 -28.92 -0.13
C LYS A 255 2.90 -29.44 0.94
N ILE A 256 3.71 -28.58 1.53
CA ILE A 256 4.69 -28.97 2.55
C ILE A 256 4.09 -28.85 3.96
N ARG A 257 4.48 -29.75 4.88
CA ARG A 257 3.92 -29.76 6.23
C ARG A 257 4.10 -28.45 6.98
N SER A 258 5.24 -27.79 6.82
CA SER A 258 5.56 -26.50 7.45
C SER A 258 4.80 -25.29 6.88
N ALA A 259 3.94 -25.49 5.88
CA ALA A 259 3.05 -24.48 5.33
C ALA A 259 1.59 -24.67 5.78
N ASN A 260 1.33 -25.64 6.68
CA ASN A 260 0.02 -25.91 7.24
C ASN A 260 0.01 -25.47 8.71
N GLU A 261 -0.48 -24.28 8.95
CA GLU A 261 -0.48 -23.64 10.27
C GLU A 261 -1.89 -23.13 10.61
N VAL A 262 -2.23 -23.08 11.88
CA VAL A 262 -3.46 -22.47 12.39
C VAL A 262 -3.06 -21.45 13.44
N TYR A 263 -3.54 -20.23 13.26
CA TYR A 263 -3.31 -19.13 14.17
C TYR A 263 -4.57 -18.86 14.98
N TYR A 264 -4.42 -18.88 16.30
CA TYR A 264 -5.49 -18.65 17.24
C TYR A 264 -5.29 -17.33 17.99
N SER A 265 -6.39 -16.74 18.43
CA SER A 265 -6.33 -15.65 19.38
C SER A 265 -5.84 -16.14 20.73
N SER A 266 -5.09 -15.29 21.40
CA SER A 266 -4.59 -15.50 22.75
C SER A 266 -5.41 -14.68 23.75
N LYS A 267 -5.11 -14.81 25.04
CA LYS A 267 -5.63 -13.83 26.01
C LYS A 267 -4.83 -12.54 25.85
N SER A 268 -5.31 -11.65 24.99
CA SER A 268 -4.63 -10.38 24.71
C SER A 268 -4.57 -9.50 25.95
N ILE A 269 -3.42 -8.85 26.16
CA ILE A 269 -3.27 -7.78 27.15
C ILE A 269 -4.08 -6.52 26.80
N TYR A 270 -4.48 -6.39 25.54
CA TYR A 270 -5.22 -5.22 25.05
C TYR A 270 -6.72 -5.32 25.25
N ASP A 271 -7.32 -6.52 25.14
CA ASP A 271 -8.75 -6.85 25.33
C ASP A 271 -9.71 -5.69 24.98
N LYS A 272 -9.59 -5.24 23.70
CA LYS A 272 -10.35 -4.08 23.21
C LYS A 272 -11.76 -4.48 22.77
N THR A 273 -12.78 -3.93 23.41
CA THR A 273 -14.19 -4.34 23.26
C THR A 273 -15.10 -3.33 22.57
N TYR A 274 -14.61 -2.16 22.16
CA TYR A 274 -15.45 -1.15 21.52
C TYR A 274 -16.04 -1.62 20.18
N GLU A 275 -17.16 -1.04 19.81
CA GLU A 275 -17.76 -1.24 18.48
C GLU A 275 -16.79 -0.77 17.39
N MET A 276 -16.71 -1.56 16.31
CA MET A 276 -15.72 -1.34 15.26
C MET A 276 -16.30 -1.40 13.86
N VAL A 277 -15.81 -0.50 13.02
CA VAL A 277 -15.94 -0.59 11.56
C VAL A 277 -14.55 -0.72 10.94
N ILE A 278 -14.42 -1.60 9.95
CA ILE A 278 -13.23 -1.68 9.10
C ILE A 278 -13.61 -1.25 7.69
N MET A 279 -12.86 -0.29 7.16
CA MET A 279 -13.05 0.20 5.79
C MET A 279 -12.06 -0.49 4.85
N ILE A 280 -12.57 -1.04 3.74
CA ILE A 280 -11.78 -1.71 2.70
C ILE A 280 -12.16 -1.22 1.31
N ASN A 281 -11.27 -1.48 0.33
CA ASN A 281 -11.54 -1.31 -1.09
C ASN A 281 -10.73 -2.31 -1.92
N ASN A 282 -10.81 -2.22 -3.26
CA ASN A 282 -10.08 -3.08 -4.18
C ASN A 282 -8.53 -3.03 -4.02
N GLY A 283 -7.99 -2.00 -3.40
CA GLY A 283 -6.58 -1.90 -3.01
C GLY A 283 -6.23 -2.55 -1.67
N SER A 284 -7.22 -3.08 -0.94
CA SER A 284 -7.01 -3.83 0.31
C SER A 284 -6.70 -5.29 -0.01
N ALA A 285 -5.50 -5.78 0.32
CA ALA A 285 -5.06 -7.11 -0.08
C ALA A 285 -4.32 -7.86 1.05
N SER A 286 -4.26 -9.20 0.95
CA SER A 286 -3.40 -10.07 1.78
C SER A 286 -3.63 -9.86 3.29
N ALA A 287 -2.66 -9.34 4.06
CA ALA A 287 -2.78 -9.06 5.49
C ALA A 287 -4.01 -8.22 5.85
N SER A 288 -4.38 -7.23 5.00
CA SER A 288 -5.61 -6.45 5.18
C SER A 288 -6.86 -7.31 5.08
N GLU A 289 -6.84 -8.33 4.22
CA GLU A 289 -7.94 -9.27 4.04
C GLU A 289 -8.01 -10.31 5.17
N ILE A 290 -6.87 -10.67 5.74
CA ILE A 290 -6.84 -11.48 6.96
C ILE A 290 -7.52 -10.74 8.10
N VAL A 291 -7.18 -9.46 8.32
CA VAL A 291 -7.77 -8.65 9.39
C VAL A 291 -9.27 -8.45 9.16
N SER A 292 -9.67 -7.97 7.99
CA SER A 292 -11.08 -7.71 7.70
C SER A 292 -11.91 -8.99 7.66
N GLY A 293 -11.38 -10.06 7.06
CA GLY A 293 -12.06 -11.35 6.97
C GLY A 293 -12.22 -12.07 8.32
N ALA A 294 -11.19 -12.06 9.17
CA ALA A 294 -11.27 -12.66 10.48
C ALA A 294 -12.27 -11.94 11.39
N LEU A 295 -12.19 -10.60 11.44
CA LEU A 295 -13.08 -9.80 12.29
C LEU A 295 -14.53 -9.79 11.77
N GLN A 296 -14.75 -9.93 10.45
CA GLN A 296 -16.09 -10.15 9.88
C GLN A 296 -16.66 -11.52 10.26
N ASP A 297 -15.87 -12.60 10.04
CA ASP A 297 -16.32 -13.97 10.28
C ASP A 297 -16.63 -14.24 11.77
N LEU A 298 -15.95 -13.53 12.65
CA LEU A 298 -16.17 -13.63 14.11
C LEU A 298 -17.18 -12.62 14.64
N ASP A 299 -17.88 -11.90 13.75
CA ASP A 299 -18.87 -10.83 14.10
C ASP A 299 -18.31 -9.75 15.03
N ARG A 300 -16.99 -9.49 14.93
CA ARG A 300 -16.30 -8.53 15.79
C ARG A 300 -16.29 -7.10 15.22
N ALA A 301 -16.36 -6.97 13.88
CA ALA A 301 -16.39 -5.70 13.20
C ALA A 301 -17.36 -5.71 12.02
N THR A 302 -17.93 -4.55 11.71
CA THR A 302 -18.69 -4.32 10.48
C THR A 302 -17.75 -3.87 9.38
N ILE A 303 -17.85 -4.47 8.19
CA ILE A 303 -17.00 -4.16 7.04
C ILE A 303 -17.73 -3.20 6.10
N VAL A 304 -17.12 -2.07 5.77
CA VAL A 304 -17.69 -1.01 4.93
C VAL A 304 -16.76 -0.66 3.78
N GLY A 305 -17.29 -0.40 2.62
CA GLY A 305 -16.55 0.07 1.45
C GLY A 305 -16.79 -0.76 0.22
N GLU A 306 -15.76 -1.13 -0.49
CA GLU A 306 -15.81 -1.96 -1.69
C GLU A 306 -15.15 -3.31 -1.42
N ARG A 307 -15.46 -4.30 -2.27
CA ARG A 307 -14.82 -5.61 -2.22
C ARG A 307 -13.29 -5.47 -2.27
N SER A 308 -12.59 -6.26 -1.45
CA SER A 308 -11.14 -6.29 -1.42
C SER A 308 -10.51 -6.99 -2.64
N PHE A 309 -9.20 -6.97 -2.74
CA PHE A 309 -8.45 -7.49 -3.90
C PHE A 309 -8.66 -8.98 -4.16
N GLY A 310 -8.64 -9.83 -3.15
CA GLY A 310 -8.74 -11.28 -3.30
C GLY A 310 -7.38 -11.98 -3.42
N LYS A 311 -6.41 -11.65 -2.56
CA LYS A 311 -5.13 -12.35 -2.46
C LYS A 311 -5.12 -13.29 -1.26
N GLY A 312 -5.47 -14.56 -1.50
CA GLY A 312 -5.52 -15.63 -0.50
C GLY A 312 -4.31 -16.56 -0.50
N LEU A 313 -3.14 -16.08 -0.94
CA LEU A 313 -1.90 -16.85 -1.10
C LEU A 313 -0.83 -16.40 -0.09
N VAL A 314 -0.10 -17.37 0.45
CA VAL A 314 1.06 -17.16 1.31
C VAL A 314 2.34 -17.40 0.53
N GLN A 315 3.23 -16.42 0.49
CA GLN A 315 4.53 -16.52 -0.14
C GLN A 315 5.65 -16.70 0.89
N ARG A 316 6.69 -17.41 0.46
CA ARG A 316 7.98 -17.46 1.17
C ARG A 316 9.06 -16.85 0.29
N GLN A 317 9.83 -15.94 0.85
CA GLN A 317 10.97 -15.33 0.21
C GLN A 317 12.23 -16.14 0.54
N ILE A 318 12.89 -16.64 -0.49
CA ILE A 318 14.05 -17.51 -0.40
C ILE A 318 15.25 -16.78 -1.01
N PRO A 319 16.30 -16.45 -0.21
CA PRO A 319 17.50 -15.80 -0.71
C PRO A 319 18.21 -16.70 -1.75
N LEU A 320 18.76 -16.09 -2.80
CA LEU A 320 19.60 -16.72 -3.79
C LEU A 320 21.08 -16.34 -3.58
N MET A 321 21.99 -17.05 -4.26
CA MET A 321 23.42 -16.97 -4.00
C MET A 321 24.04 -15.61 -4.38
N ASP A 322 23.44 -14.89 -5.30
CA ASP A 322 23.85 -13.57 -5.79
C ASP A 322 23.31 -12.39 -4.97
N GLY A 323 22.52 -12.68 -3.92
CA GLY A 323 21.87 -11.68 -3.08
C GLY A 323 20.49 -11.25 -3.56
N SER A 324 20.00 -11.82 -4.66
CA SER A 324 18.60 -11.73 -5.09
C SER A 324 17.71 -12.71 -4.29
N ALA A 325 16.41 -12.78 -4.58
CA ALA A 325 15.51 -13.73 -3.94
C ALA A 325 14.46 -14.28 -4.93
N ALA A 326 14.00 -15.50 -4.67
CA ALA A 326 12.80 -16.05 -5.23
C ALA A 326 11.68 -15.97 -4.18
N ARG A 327 10.58 -15.30 -4.51
CA ARG A 327 9.36 -15.33 -3.72
C ARG A 327 8.42 -16.35 -4.33
N ILE A 328 8.10 -17.41 -3.59
CA ILE A 328 7.34 -18.55 -4.09
C ILE A 328 6.09 -18.71 -3.23
N THR A 329 4.94 -18.92 -3.86
CA THR A 329 3.70 -19.28 -3.19
C THR A 329 3.81 -20.68 -2.62
N ILE A 330 3.60 -20.82 -1.31
CA ILE A 330 3.75 -22.08 -0.58
C ILE A 330 2.44 -22.62 0.00
N ALA A 331 1.41 -21.77 0.15
CA ALA A 331 0.13 -22.12 0.72
C ALA A 331 -0.99 -21.18 0.29
N GLN A 332 -2.23 -21.63 0.45
CA GLN A 332 -3.43 -20.80 0.51
C GLN A 332 -3.79 -20.52 1.97
N TYR A 333 -4.42 -19.39 2.25
CA TYR A 333 -4.96 -19.13 3.58
C TYR A 333 -6.49 -19.01 3.55
N PHE A 334 -7.08 -19.35 4.70
CA PHE A 334 -8.51 -19.43 4.90
C PHE A 334 -8.89 -18.62 6.14
N THR A 335 -10.01 -17.92 6.05
CA THR A 335 -10.58 -17.17 7.17
C THR A 335 -11.24 -18.10 8.20
N PRO A 336 -11.64 -17.63 9.38
CA PRO A 336 -12.26 -18.49 10.41
C PRO A 336 -13.46 -19.29 9.92
N SER A 337 -14.30 -18.75 9.04
CA SER A 337 -15.44 -19.44 8.45
C SER A 337 -15.07 -20.52 7.43
N GLY A 338 -13.78 -20.66 7.12
CA GLY A 338 -13.27 -21.64 6.15
C GLY A 338 -13.28 -21.17 4.70
N ARG A 339 -13.59 -19.90 4.41
CA ARG A 339 -13.59 -19.40 3.04
C ARG A 339 -12.18 -19.10 2.55
N LEU A 340 -11.89 -19.57 1.33
CA LEU A 340 -10.75 -19.14 0.53
C LEU A 340 -11.13 -17.86 -0.17
N ILE A 341 -10.38 -16.78 0.04
CA ILE A 341 -10.68 -15.48 -0.57
C ILE A 341 -9.93 -15.24 -1.88
N GLN A 342 -9.05 -16.17 -2.28
CA GLN A 342 -8.28 -16.05 -3.52
C GLN A 342 -9.21 -15.92 -4.72
N ARG A 343 -8.98 -14.86 -5.52
CA ARG A 343 -9.66 -14.71 -6.81
C ARG A 343 -9.04 -15.64 -7.87
N PRO A 344 -9.82 -16.13 -8.84
CA PRO A 344 -9.32 -16.97 -9.92
C PRO A 344 -8.17 -16.28 -10.70
N TYR A 345 -7.22 -17.06 -11.21
CA TYR A 345 -6.13 -16.60 -12.07
C TYR A 345 -5.84 -17.53 -13.25
N ASP A 346 -6.76 -18.46 -13.52
CA ASP A 346 -6.63 -19.47 -14.59
C ASP A 346 -6.66 -18.85 -16.01
N GLU A 347 -7.14 -17.61 -16.15
CA GLU A 347 -7.23 -16.88 -17.42
C GLU A 347 -5.97 -16.06 -17.78
N GLY A 348 -4.88 -16.27 -17.05
CA GLY A 348 -3.59 -15.63 -17.26
C GLY A 348 -3.37 -14.34 -16.47
N ILE A 349 -2.08 -13.96 -16.36
CA ILE A 349 -1.63 -12.84 -15.49
C ILE A 349 -2.22 -11.50 -15.93
N GLY A 350 -2.39 -11.25 -17.23
CA GLY A 350 -2.97 -10.01 -17.74
C GLY A 350 -4.38 -9.76 -17.23
N ASN A 351 -5.24 -10.77 -17.28
CA ASN A 351 -6.63 -10.69 -16.82
C ASN A 351 -6.72 -10.66 -15.29
N TYR A 352 -5.75 -11.23 -14.59
CA TYR A 352 -5.72 -11.23 -13.12
C TYR A 352 -5.66 -9.81 -12.52
N TYR A 353 -5.01 -8.86 -13.19
CA TYR A 353 -4.90 -7.47 -12.73
C TYR A 353 -5.92 -6.53 -13.37
N ASP A 354 -6.70 -6.98 -14.36
CA ASP A 354 -7.74 -6.17 -15.00
C ASP A 354 -9.04 -6.23 -14.18
N GLU A 355 -9.44 -5.09 -13.62
CA GLU A 355 -10.65 -4.96 -12.79
C GLU A 355 -11.93 -5.22 -13.60
N SER A 356 -11.94 -4.94 -14.91
CA SER A 356 -13.14 -5.13 -15.77
C SER A 356 -13.46 -6.60 -16.06
N SER A 357 -12.44 -7.46 -16.09
CA SER A 357 -12.61 -8.91 -16.32
C SER A 357 -13.03 -9.68 -15.06
N ILE A 358 -12.88 -9.08 -13.88
CA ILE A 358 -13.09 -9.73 -12.58
C ILE A 358 -14.57 -9.83 -12.20
N GLU A 359 -15.41 -8.88 -12.61
CA GLU A 359 -16.83 -8.86 -12.21
C GLU A 359 -17.63 -10.06 -12.74
N ASP A 360 -17.38 -10.49 -13.97
CA ASP A 360 -18.13 -11.60 -14.59
C ASP A 360 -17.71 -12.98 -14.06
N THR A 361 -16.44 -13.20 -13.80
CA THR A 361 -15.90 -14.51 -13.40
C THR A 361 -16.22 -14.82 -11.93
N ILE A 362 -16.31 -13.82 -11.07
CA ILE A 362 -16.53 -13.99 -9.61
C ILE A 362 -18.01 -14.21 -9.28
N THR A 363 -18.93 -13.71 -10.09
CA THR A 363 -20.38 -13.89 -9.84
C THR A 363 -20.81 -15.34 -9.96
N THR A 364 -20.09 -16.17 -10.71
CA THR A 364 -20.44 -17.57 -11.01
C THR A 364 -19.88 -18.59 -10.01
N ASN A 365 -18.80 -18.27 -9.26
CA ASN A 365 -18.07 -19.23 -8.43
C ASN A 365 -18.01 -18.88 -6.92
N LYS A 366 -19.00 -18.17 -6.38
CA LYS A 366 -19.05 -17.82 -4.96
C LYS A 366 -19.34 -19.04 -4.07
N SER A 367 -18.39 -19.43 -3.22
CA SER A 367 -18.68 -20.34 -2.12
C SER A 367 -19.39 -19.59 -0.98
N ILE A 368 -20.46 -20.18 -0.46
CA ILE A 368 -21.23 -19.61 0.66
C ILE A 368 -20.67 -20.14 1.97
N HIS A 369 -20.42 -19.24 2.91
CA HIS A 369 -19.97 -19.53 4.27
C HIS A 369 -20.78 -18.70 5.26
N TYR A 370 -20.60 -18.93 6.54
CA TYR A 370 -21.38 -18.25 7.59
C TYR A 370 -20.44 -17.74 8.67
N THR A 371 -20.73 -16.55 9.17
CA THR A 371 -20.05 -15.97 10.33
C THR A 371 -20.41 -16.75 11.60
N LYS A 372 -19.77 -16.41 12.72
CA LYS A 372 -20.06 -17.03 14.04
C LYS A 372 -21.53 -16.87 14.45
N SER A 373 -22.20 -15.80 14.07
CA SER A 373 -23.64 -15.56 14.34
C SER A 373 -24.56 -16.09 13.22
N GLY A 374 -24.03 -16.68 12.15
CA GLY A 374 -24.81 -17.25 11.03
C GLY A 374 -25.13 -16.27 9.90
N LYS A 375 -24.51 -15.09 9.84
CA LYS A 375 -24.61 -14.19 8.67
C LYS A 375 -23.90 -14.81 7.48
N THR A 376 -24.48 -14.66 6.29
CA THR A 376 -23.88 -15.14 5.05
C THR A 376 -22.68 -14.30 4.63
N VAL A 377 -21.56 -14.97 4.32
CA VAL A 377 -20.35 -14.37 3.77
C VAL A 377 -19.87 -15.20 2.57
N TYR A 378 -19.08 -14.61 1.69
CA TYR A 378 -18.69 -15.20 0.41
C TYR A 378 -17.19 -15.42 0.31
N GLY A 379 -16.77 -16.53 -0.29
CA GLY A 379 -15.40 -16.81 -0.70
C GLY A 379 -15.21 -16.63 -2.22
N GLY A 380 -13.97 -16.80 -2.71
CA GLY A 380 -13.67 -16.82 -4.13
C GLY A 380 -13.59 -15.43 -4.78
N GLY A 381 -12.90 -14.48 -4.16
CA GLY A 381 -12.70 -13.18 -4.82
C GLY A 381 -12.64 -11.98 -3.87
N GLY A 382 -11.96 -12.13 -2.75
CA GLY A 382 -11.78 -11.08 -1.74
C GLY A 382 -12.84 -11.08 -0.65
N ILE A 383 -12.73 -10.10 0.23
CA ILE A 383 -13.68 -9.86 1.31
C ILE A 383 -14.78 -8.95 0.78
N TRP A 384 -16.02 -9.41 0.87
CA TRP A 384 -17.20 -8.63 0.55
C TRP A 384 -17.61 -7.81 1.77
N PRO A 385 -17.80 -6.49 1.61
CA PRO A 385 -18.22 -5.66 2.73
C PRO A 385 -19.68 -5.93 3.12
N ASP A 386 -20.01 -5.74 4.40
CA ASP A 386 -21.41 -5.79 4.90
C ASP A 386 -22.23 -4.62 4.33
N PHE A 387 -21.59 -3.47 4.13
CA PHE A 387 -22.15 -2.31 3.45
C PHE A 387 -21.28 -1.94 2.23
N ASN A 388 -21.75 -2.33 1.05
CA ASN A 388 -21.09 -1.99 -0.19
C ASN A 388 -21.38 -0.53 -0.58
N ILE A 389 -20.37 0.31 -0.49
CA ILE A 389 -20.43 1.73 -0.84
C ILE A 389 -19.35 1.97 -1.90
N SER A 390 -19.75 2.04 -3.15
CA SER A 390 -18.83 2.33 -4.22
C SER A 390 -18.27 3.76 -4.11
N TYR A 391 -17.02 3.90 -4.46
CA TYR A 391 -16.48 5.20 -4.83
C TYR A 391 -17.33 5.73 -6.00
N ASP A 392 -17.73 7.01 -5.93
CA ASP A 392 -18.40 7.64 -7.05
C ASP A 392 -17.50 7.52 -8.29
N GLU A 393 -17.96 6.82 -9.34
CA GLU A 393 -17.18 6.62 -10.57
C GLU A 393 -16.74 7.95 -11.19
N ASN A 394 -17.53 8.98 -10.95
CA ASN A 394 -17.25 10.37 -11.33
C ASN A 394 -16.39 11.10 -10.30
N PHE A 395 -15.90 10.41 -9.25
CA PHE A 395 -15.10 11.04 -8.24
C PHE A 395 -13.79 11.55 -8.82
N ASN A 396 -13.73 12.87 -8.96
CA ASN A 396 -12.50 13.61 -9.21
C ASN A 396 -11.69 13.10 -10.42
N GLN A 397 -12.33 13.02 -11.60
CA GLN A 397 -11.63 12.68 -12.83
C GLN A 397 -10.45 13.64 -13.10
N PHE A 398 -10.57 14.91 -12.70
CA PHE A 398 -9.46 15.87 -12.76
C PHE A 398 -8.27 15.39 -11.91
N LEU A 399 -8.52 14.93 -10.67
CA LEU A 399 -7.47 14.41 -9.81
C LEU A 399 -6.98 13.03 -10.27
N LYS A 400 -7.88 12.11 -10.66
CA LYS A 400 -7.48 10.79 -11.17
C LYS A 400 -6.56 10.89 -12.40
N ASN A 401 -6.91 11.74 -13.36
CA ASN A 401 -6.20 11.83 -14.63
C ASN A 401 -4.94 12.70 -14.59
N LYS A 402 -4.86 13.69 -13.70
CA LYS A 402 -3.76 14.67 -13.71
C LYS A 402 -2.86 14.67 -12.47
N VAL A 403 -3.30 14.14 -11.33
CA VAL A 403 -2.46 14.05 -10.13
C VAL A 403 -1.61 12.79 -10.13
N ARG A 404 -2.12 11.66 -10.63
CA ARG A 404 -1.35 10.41 -10.76
C ARG A 404 -0.34 10.43 -11.91
N LEU A 405 -0.62 11.18 -12.98
CA LEU A 405 0.17 11.15 -14.22
C LEU A 405 1.04 12.40 -14.43
N ASN A 406 0.92 13.43 -13.59
CA ASN A 406 1.61 14.69 -13.83
C ASN A 406 2.50 15.10 -12.67
N THR A 407 3.79 15.21 -12.95
CA THR A 407 4.83 15.84 -12.10
C THR A 407 4.48 17.27 -11.63
N LYS A 408 3.37 17.84 -12.11
CA LYS A 408 2.98 19.24 -11.80
C LYS A 408 2.24 19.42 -10.48
N ARG A 409 1.59 18.39 -9.90
CA ARG A 409 0.81 18.42 -8.65
C ARG A 409 0.05 19.74 -8.42
N PRO A 410 -0.92 20.09 -9.27
CA PRO A 410 -1.54 21.43 -9.26
C PRO A 410 -2.24 21.77 -7.93
N ILE A 411 -2.90 20.79 -7.30
CA ILE A 411 -3.55 20.97 -5.99
C ILE A 411 -2.53 21.39 -4.92
N PHE A 412 -1.41 20.66 -4.82
CA PHE A 412 -0.34 20.97 -3.86
C PHE A 412 0.25 22.36 -4.07
N LYS A 413 0.59 22.69 -5.32
CA LYS A 413 1.16 24.01 -5.64
C LYS A 413 0.19 25.16 -5.33
N PHE A 414 -1.07 25.03 -5.79
CA PHE A 414 -2.09 26.02 -5.52
C PHE A 414 -2.37 26.15 -4.02
N ALA A 415 -2.44 25.03 -3.28
CA ALA A 415 -2.60 25.04 -1.83
C ALA A 415 -1.45 25.77 -1.13
N ASN A 416 -0.20 25.57 -1.59
CA ASN A 416 0.95 26.27 -1.05
C ASN A 416 0.89 27.78 -1.31
N ASP A 417 0.50 28.21 -2.51
CA ASP A 417 0.34 29.64 -2.85
C ASP A 417 -0.78 30.27 -1.99
N ILE A 418 -1.92 29.60 -1.83
CA ILE A 418 -3.02 30.06 -0.95
C ILE A 418 -2.56 30.12 0.51
N LYS A 419 -1.75 29.18 0.98
CA LYS A 419 -1.16 29.19 2.33
C LYS A 419 -0.30 30.44 2.54
N ILE A 420 0.61 30.74 1.62
CA ILE A 420 1.51 31.91 1.68
C ILE A 420 0.70 33.21 1.73
N ILE A 421 -0.28 33.38 0.82
CA ILE A 421 -1.13 34.58 0.77
C ILE A 421 -1.92 34.80 2.07
N ASN A 422 -2.28 33.72 2.77
CA ASN A 422 -3.11 33.76 3.98
C ASN A 422 -2.33 33.45 5.26
N GLU A 423 -1.01 33.47 5.24
CA GLU A 423 -0.14 33.04 6.34
C GLU A 423 -0.49 33.70 7.67
N SER A 424 -0.67 35.01 7.69
CA SER A 424 -1.01 35.77 8.90
C SER A 424 -2.35 35.37 9.53
N LYS A 425 -3.29 34.89 8.71
CA LYS A 425 -4.59 34.36 9.17
C LYS A 425 -4.45 32.94 9.67
N LEU A 426 -3.74 32.09 8.92
CA LEU A 426 -3.57 30.66 9.24
C LEU A 426 -2.77 30.45 10.52
N ASN A 427 -1.69 31.21 10.75
CA ASN A 427 -0.86 31.12 11.94
C ASN A 427 -1.58 31.52 13.25
N LYS A 428 -2.77 32.12 13.18
CA LYS A 428 -3.62 32.43 14.32
C LYS A 428 -4.61 31.32 14.66
N LEU A 429 -4.70 30.28 13.86
CA LEU A 429 -5.64 29.19 14.05
C LEU A 429 -4.98 28.00 14.73
N THR A 430 -5.77 27.31 15.55
CA THR A 430 -5.47 25.93 15.95
C THR A 430 -6.01 24.97 14.90
N GLU A 431 -5.53 23.72 14.91
CA GLU A 431 -6.02 22.65 14.03
C GLU A 431 -7.55 22.52 14.09
N GLU A 432 -8.10 22.52 15.32
CA GLU A 432 -9.56 22.38 15.54
C GLU A 432 -10.35 23.55 14.96
N LYS A 433 -9.90 24.80 15.17
CA LYS A 433 -10.52 25.97 14.58
C LYS A 433 -10.46 25.97 13.04
N TYR A 434 -9.32 25.51 12.49
CA TYR A 434 -9.20 25.35 11.04
C TYR A 434 -10.24 24.37 10.49
N TYR A 435 -10.38 23.20 11.12
CA TYR A 435 -11.39 22.22 10.73
C TYR A 435 -12.82 22.76 10.82
N GLN A 436 -13.15 23.45 11.90
CA GLN A 436 -14.47 24.08 12.10
C GLN A 436 -14.79 25.12 11.02
N GLU A 437 -13.82 25.98 10.65
CA GLU A 437 -14.03 26.96 9.60
C GLU A 437 -14.25 26.31 8.22
N ILE A 438 -13.52 25.25 7.91
CA ILE A 438 -13.71 24.47 6.67
C ILE A 438 -15.09 23.81 6.64
N SER A 439 -15.51 23.24 7.74
CA SER A 439 -16.81 22.55 7.85
C SER A 439 -18.01 23.49 7.60
N LYS A 440 -17.85 24.80 7.86
CA LYS A 440 -18.85 25.84 7.52
C LYS A 440 -18.93 26.14 6.01
N GLY A 441 -17.93 25.68 5.22
CA GLY A 441 -18.02 25.60 3.76
C GLY A 441 -17.34 26.71 2.94
N ASN A 442 -17.02 27.89 3.47
CA ASN A 442 -16.44 28.99 2.68
C ASN A 442 -15.25 29.69 3.35
N PHE A 443 -14.26 28.88 3.71
CA PHE A 443 -13.02 29.37 4.30
C PHE A 443 -12.06 29.90 3.23
N LEU A 444 -11.24 30.93 3.54
CA LEU A 444 -10.23 31.57 2.69
C LEU A 444 -10.75 32.12 1.33
N ASN A 445 -12.06 32.29 1.15
CA ASN A 445 -12.67 32.71 -0.11
C ASN A 445 -12.21 31.86 -1.31
N LEU A 446 -12.01 30.56 -1.07
CA LEU A 446 -11.58 29.62 -2.09
C LEU A 446 -12.76 29.31 -3.02
N ASN A 447 -12.61 29.64 -4.31
CA ASN A 447 -13.61 29.41 -5.32
C ASN A 447 -13.00 28.86 -6.62
N GLN A 448 -13.86 28.31 -7.46
CA GLN A 448 -13.47 27.66 -8.72
C GLN A 448 -12.77 28.61 -9.68
N THR A 449 -13.23 29.88 -9.79
CA THR A 449 -12.67 30.88 -10.71
C THR A 449 -11.19 31.13 -10.40
N LYS A 450 -10.84 31.36 -9.14
CA LYS A 450 -9.44 31.55 -8.73
C LYS A 450 -8.56 30.36 -9.04
N PHE A 451 -9.07 29.14 -8.91
CA PHE A 451 -8.31 27.95 -9.25
C PHE A 451 -8.08 27.83 -10.75
N ILE A 452 -9.09 28.16 -11.56
CA ILE A 452 -8.99 28.16 -13.02
C ILE A 452 -8.01 29.23 -13.50
N GLU A 453 -8.12 30.47 -13.01
CA GLU A 453 -7.18 31.54 -13.32
C GLU A 453 -5.73 31.18 -12.98
N TRP A 454 -5.56 30.47 -11.85
CA TRP A 454 -4.25 29.97 -11.45
C TRP A 454 -3.73 28.86 -12.39
N LEU A 455 -4.59 27.94 -12.85
CA LEU A 455 -4.23 26.92 -13.82
C LEU A 455 -3.79 27.54 -15.14
N ASP A 456 -4.52 28.56 -15.63
CA ASP A 456 -4.20 29.30 -16.86
C ASP A 456 -2.86 30.03 -16.74
N SER A 457 -2.62 30.72 -15.65
CA SER A 457 -1.36 31.46 -15.40
C SER A 457 -0.15 30.52 -15.27
N ASN A 458 -0.35 29.25 -14.89
CA ASN A 458 0.69 28.23 -14.81
C ASN A 458 0.77 27.32 -16.05
N ASN A 459 0.05 27.64 -17.13
CA ASN A 459 0.00 26.87 -18.38
C ASN A 459 -0.36 25.38 -18.14
N ILE A 460 -1.31 25.10 -17.24
CA ILE A 460 -1.79 23.75 -16.92
C ILE A 460 -3.07 23.50 -17.70
N LYS A 461 -3.03 22.55 -18.63
CA LYS A 461 -4.22 22.14 -19.39
C LYS A 461 -5.23 21.44 -18.49
N TYR A 462 -6.50 21.78 -18.61
CA TYR A 462 -7.61 21.19 -17.85
C TYR A 462 -8.87 21.05 -18.72
N ASN A 463 -9.84 20.31 -18.21
CA ASN A 463 -11.20 20.25 -18.73
C ASN A 463 -12.11 21.04 -17.77
N TYR A 464 -12.76 22.08 -18.28
CA TYR A 464 -13.61 22.96 -17.48
C TYR A 464 -14.79 22.21 -16.83
N GLU A 465 -15.45 21.34 -17.58
CA GLU A 465 -16.61 20.57 -17.07
C GLU A 465 -16.18 19.56 -15.97
N GLU A 466 -14.99 18.97 -16.08
CA GLU A 466 -14.44 18.14 -15.01
C GLU A 466 -14.21 18.96 -13.73
N ILE A 467 -13.57 20.14 -13.82
CA ILE A 467 -13.36 21.00 -12.66
C ILE A 467 -14.68 21.45 -12.05
N LYS A 468 -15.66 21.83 -12.86
CA LYS A 468 -16.98 22.28 -12.42
C LYS A 468 -17.72 21.20 -11.66
N ARG A 469 -17.74 19.97 -12.21
CA ARG A 469 -18.36 18.80 -11.59
C ARG A 469 -17.65 18.41 -10.28
N ASP A 470 -16.31 18.42 -10.31
CA ASP A 470 -15.46 17.90 -9.23
C ASP A 470 -15.05 18.99 -8.21
N TRP A 471 -15.52 20.25 -8.38
CA TRP A 471 -15.07 21.38 -7.58
C TRP A 471 -15.19 21.17 -6.08
N ARG A 472 -16.23 20.48 -5.61
CA ARG A 472 -16.38 20.16 -4.19
C ARG A 472 -15.19 19.37 -3.66
N TYR A 473 -14.77 18.35 -4.39
CA TYR A 473 -13.64 17.47 -4.03
C TYR A 473 -12.32 18.23 -4.12
N ILE A 474 -12.10 18.95 -5.22
CA ILE A 474 -10.91 19.77 -5.45
C ILE A 474 -10.72 20.77 -4.30
N LYS A 475 -11.79 21.46 -3.90
CA LYS A 475 -11.76 22.44 -2.82
C LYS A 475 -11.32 21.82 -1.49
N TYR A 476 -11.88 20.69 -1.12
CA TYR A 476 -11.50 20.04 0.13
C TYR A 476 -10.11 19.43 0.07
N ASP A 477 -9.65 18.96 -1.10
CA ASP A 477 -8.27 18.50 -1.26
C ASP A 477 -7.27 19.67 -1.12
N ILE A 478 -7.59 20.87 -1.62
CA ILE A 478 -6.77 22.07 -1.39
C ILE A 478 -6.69 22.38 0.11
N TYR A 479 -7.81 22.36 0.82
CA TYR A 479 -7.81 22.53 2.27
C TYR A 479 -7.03 21.43 2.99
N ALA A 480 -7.15 20.19 2.56
CA ALA A 480 -6.41 19.08 3.14
C ALA A 480 -4.88 19.24 2.95
N GLU A 481 -4.42 19.73 1.79
CA GLU A 481 -3.00 20.03 1.55
C GLU A 481 -2.50 21.21 2.40
N ILE A 482 -3.30 22.27 2.57
CA ILE A 482 -2.97 23.39 3.47
C ILE A 482 -2.85 22.85 4.92
N GLY A 483 -3.84 22.09 5.37
CA GLY A 483 -3.84 21.47 6.69
C GLY A 483 -2.65 20.56 6.91
N ASN A 484 -2.34 19.70 5.92
CA ASN A 484 -1.17 18.83 5.98
C ASN A 484 0.15 19.59 6.18
N SER A 485 0.28 20.73 5.47
CA SER A 485 1.50 21.54 5.57
C SER A 485 1.62 22.35 6.87
N MET A 486 0.53 22.53 7.61
CA MET A 486 0.48 23.31 8.87
C MET A 486 0.50 22.40 10.10
N TRP A 487 -0.25 21.30 10.09
CA TRP A 487 -0.49 20.45 11.28
C TRP A 487 -0.31 18.95 11.01
N GLY A 488 0.07 18.55 9.79
CA GLY A 488 0.36 17.14 9.45
C GLY A 488 -0.84 16.35 8.95
N LYS A 489 -0.65 15.03 8.88
CA LYS A 489 -1.58 14.12 8.17
C LYS A 489 -2.95 13.99 8.83
N ASN A 490 -3.05 14.07 10.15
CA ASN A 490 -4.32 13.90 10.86
C ASN A 490 -5.37 14.86 10.34
N ILE A 491 -5.09 16.15 10.30
CA ILE A 491 -6.03 17.15 9.80
C ILE A 491 -6.35 16.95 8.31
N SER A 492 -5.37 16.53 7.51
CA SER A 492 -5.58 16.24 6.09
C SER A 492 -6.61 15.13 5.89
N TYR A 493 -6.52 14.03 6.64
CA TYR A 493 -7.50 12.94 6.60
C TYR A 493 -8.85 13.37 7.18
N LYS A 494 -8.87 14.14 8.29
CA LYS A 494 -10.08 14.68 8.90
C LYS A 494 -10.86 15.57 7.93
N VAL A 495 -10.17 16.44 7.18
CA VAL A 495 -10.76 17.32 6.16
C VAL A 495 -11.32 16.54 4.97
N ARG A 496 -10.55 15.56 4.43
CA ARG A 496 -11.03 14.68 3.36
C ARG A 496 -12.25 13.86 3.79
N GLY A 497 -12.34 13.52 5.06
CA GLY A 497 -13.49 12.83 5.65
C GLY A 497 -14.82 13.56 5.49
N LEU A 498 -14.84 14.88 5.30
CA LEU A 498 -16.05 15.68 5.10
C LEU A 498 -16.83 15.35 3.81
N TYR A 499 -16.19 14.69 2.86
CA TYR A 499 -16.84 14.26 1.62
C TYR A 499 -16.71 12.75 1.33
N ASP A 500 -16.01 12.02 2.17
CA ASP A 500 -15.82 10.57 2.03
C ASP A 500 -17.10 9.81 2.40
N LYS A 501 -17.84 9.37 1.38
CA LYS A 501 -19.12 8.66 1.57
C LYS A 501 -18.97 7.38 2.41
N GLN A 502 -17.86 6.65 2.24
CA GLN A 502 -17.60 5.41 3.00
C GLN A 502 -17.34 5.73 4.48
N LEU A 503 -16.54 6.78 4.74
CA LEU A 503 -16.28 7.23 6.13
C LEU A 503 -17.55 7.80 6.79
N ILE A 504 -18.32 8.62 6.07
CA ILE A 504 -19.61 9.14 6.57
C ILE A 504 -20.57 8.00 6.93
N LYS A 505 -20.67 6.96 6.07
CA LYS A 505 -21.49 5.78 6.37
C LYS A 505 -20.96 5.02 7.58
N SER A 506 -19.64 4.87 7.71
CA SER A 506 -19.01 4.21 8.85
C SER A 506 -19.30 4.93 10.18
N ILE A 507 -19.24 6.26 10.17
CA ILE A 507 -19.60 7.09 11.32
C ILE A 507 -21.09 6.92 11.69
N ASN A 508 -21.98 6.90 10.69
CA ASN A 508 -23.42 6.73 10.95
C ASN A 508 -23.74 5.35 11.55
N ILE A 509 -23.13 4.27 11.03
CA ILE A 509 -23.28 2.91 11.59
C ILE A 509 -22.88 2.87 13.07
N LEU A 510 -21.82 3.58 13.44
CA LEU A 510 -21.37 3.62 14.83
C LEU A 510 -22.18 4.61 15.71
N LYS A 511 -22.99 5.51 15.15
CA LYS A 511 -23.87 6.41 15.91
C LYS A 511 -25.21 5.77 16.26
N ASP A 512 -25.70 4.89 15.37
CA ASP A 512 -26.95 4.13 15.53
C ASP A 512 -26.77 3.02 16.58
#